data_44408ddb12136e06dbb4449b14cd0a91
#
_entry.id   44408ddb12136e06dbb4449b14cd0a91
#
_cell.length_a   1.000
_cell.length_b   1.000
_cell.length_c   1.000
_cell.angle_alpha   90.00
_cell.angle_beta   90.00
_cell.angle_gamma   90.00
#
_symmetry.space_group_name_H-M   'P 1'
#
loop_
_entity.id
_entity.type
_entity.pdbx_description
1 polymer ?
#
loop_
_entity_poly.entity_id
_entity_poly.type
_entity_poly.pdbx_seq_one_letter_code
_entity_poly.pdbx_strand_id
1 'polypeptide(L)'
;SYMPQWLGTSRDGKNAMKPEQQTSEFLDGLSTPLQKAFAAYGVDSYVDMIGSVKEEEGPWFPMYSYSGSMTTATPGGVAWVKMGEVKHEWLPKVVMAPDFESTWNQYMTAYNAANPQDFLAEMQTELERRAGL
;
A
#
# COMPACT_ATOMS: atom_id res chain seq x y z
N SER A 1 -15.58 11.98 5.84
CA SER A 1 -16.86 11.28 5.94
C SER A 1 -17.12 10.92 7.39
N TYR A 2 -18.20 11.43 7.97
CA TYR A 2 -18.62 11.13 9.36
C TYR A 2 -19.49 9.87 9.47
N MET A 3 -19.66 9.13 8.40
CA MET A 3 -20.39 7.87 8.46
C MET A 3 -19.46 6.77 9.00
N PRO A 4 -19.80 6.15 10.14
CA PRO A 4 -19.07 4.98 10.60
C PRO A 4 -19.14 3.91 9.51
N GLN A 5 -17.99 3.33 9.19
CA GLN A 5 -17.97 2.16 8.30
C GLN A 5 -18.44 0.94 9.10
N TRP A 6 -19.74 0.72 9.09
CA TRP A 6 -20.32 -0.44 9.73
C TRP A 6 -20.05 -1.68 8.88
N LEU A 7 -19.31 -2.59 9.45
CA LEU A 7 -19.13 -3.93 8.89
C LEU A 7 -20.20 -4.84 9.48
N GLY A 8 -20.97 -5.52 8.62
CA GLY A 8 -21.97 -6.46 9.06
C GLY A 8 -23.28 -6.36 8.28
N THR A 9 -24.26 -7.12 8.74
CA THR A 9 -25.62 -7.15 8.22
C THR A 9 -26.59 -6.46 9.16
N SER A 10 -27.76 -6.06 8.64
CA SER A 10 -28.88 -5.57 9.45
C SER A 10 -29.28 -6.63 10.50
N ARG A 11 -30.05 -6.17 11.52
CA ARG A 11 -30.44 -7.03 12.64
C ARG A 11 -31.26 -8.26 12.22
N ASP A 12 -31.97 -8.17 11.10
CA ASP A 12 -32.73 -9.27 10.48
C ASP A 12 -31.88 -10.14 9.53
N GLY A 13 -30.60 -9.81 9.37
CA GLY A 13 -29.65 -10.55 8.51
C GLY A 13 -29.85 -10.37 7.01
N LYS A 14 -30.76 -9.48 6.57
CA LYS A 14 -31.15 -9.37 5.17
C LYS A 14 -30.33 -8.37 4.37
N ASN A 15 -29.93 -7.26 5.00
CA ASN A 15 -29.24 -6.17 4.31
C ASN A 15 -27.84 -5.97 4.86
N ALA A 16 -26.86 -5.78 3.99
CA ALA A 16 -25.55 -5.36 4.40
C ALA A 16 -25.58 -3.92 4.91
N MET A 17 -24.80 -3.61 5.96
CA MET A 17 -24.74 -2.27 6.53
C MET A 17 -23.97 -1.29 5.64
N LYS A 18 -23.16 -1.78 4.71
CA LYS A 18 -22.51 -0.97 3.69
C LYS A 18 -23.42 -0.80 2.48
N PRO A 19 -23.65 0.44 2.00
CA PRO A 19 -24.47 0.67 0.79
C PRO A 19 -24.00 -0.12 -0.43
N GLU A 20 -22.68 -0.29 -0.57
CA GLU A 20 -22.07 -1.02 -1.70
C GLU A 20 -22.32 -2.53 -1.68
N GLN A 21 -22.79 -3.05 -0.55
CA GLN A 21 -23.10 -4.47 -0.36
C GLN A 21 -24.61 -4.75 -0.30
N GLN A 22 -25.43 -3.71 -0.44
CA GLN A 22 -26.89 -3.84 -0.49
C GLN A 22 -27.31 -4.11 -1.94
N THR A 23 -27.51 -5.38 -2.28
CA THR A 23 -27.82 -5.77 -3.66
C THR A 23 -29.22 -5.40 -4.12
N SER A 24 -30.25 -5.62 -3.31
CA SER A 24 -31.64 -5.40 -3.71
C SER A 24 -32.02 -3.92 -3.81
N GLU A 25 -31.78 -3.14 -2.77
CA GLU A 25 -32.12 -1.71 -2.75
C GLU A 25 -31.24 -0.88 -3.67
N PHE A 26 -29.98 -1.29 -3.85
CA PHE A 26 -29.04 -0.62 -4.73
C PHE A 26 -29.51 -0.69 -6.19
N LEU A 27 -29.84 -1.89 -6.70
CA LEU A 27 -30.27 -2.09 -8.07
C LEU A 27 -31.59 -1.37 -8.36
N ASP A 28 -32.55 -1.43 -7.43
CA ASP A 28 -33.87 -0.78 -7.58
C ASP A 28 -33.74 0.75 -7.61
N GLY A 29 -32.77 1.31 -6.94
CA GLY A 29 -32.46 2.75 -6.94
C GLY A 29 -31.76 3.27 -8.20
N LEU A 30 -31.26 2.39 -9.07
CA LEU A 30 -30.56 2.78 -10.29
C LEU A 30 -31.53 3.21 -11.40
N SER A 31 -31.07 4.09 -12.29
CA SER A 31 -31.81 4.42 -13.51
C SER A 31 -31.94 3.19 -14.43
N THR A 32 -33.02 3.14 -15.21
CA THR A 32 -33.29 2.02 -16.13
C THR A 32 -32.12 1.64 -17.04
N PRO A 33 -31.35 2.58 -17.62
CA PRO A 33 -30.16 2.23 -18.42
C PRO A 33 -29.09 1.50 -17.60
N LEU A 34 -28.86 1.91 -16.34
CA LEU A 34 -27.89 1.28 -15.45
C LEU A 34 -28.35 -0.10 -15.03
N GLN A 35 -29.63 -0.29 -14.67
CA GLN A 35 -30.18 -1.61 -14.36
C GLN A 35 -29.98 -2.59 -15.52
N LYS A 36 -30.20 -2.15 -16.78
CA LYS A 36 -29.94 -2.96 -17.96
C LYS A 36 -28.46 -3.30 -18.13
N ALA A 37 -27.55 -2.37 -17.83
CA ALA A 37 -26.14 -2.62 -17.88
C ALA A 37 -25.71 -3.67 -16.85
N PHE A 38 -26.15 -3.52 -15.59
CA PHE A 38 -25.88 -4.51 -14.55
C PHE A 38 -26.40 -5.92 -14.91
N ALA A 39 -27.63 -5.98 -15.42
CA ALA A 39 -28.19 -7.24 -15.89
C ALA A 39 -27.41 -7.86 -17.06
N ALA A 40 -26.92 -7.04 -18.01
CA ALA A 40 -26.13 -7.50 -19.14
C ALA A 40 -24.74 -8.03 -18.71
N TYR A 41 -24.14 -7.45 -17.66
CA TYR A 41 -22.88 -7.96 -17.08
C TYR A 41 -23.11 -9.13 -16.10
N GLY A 42 -24.34 -9.41 -15.69
CA GLY A 42 -24.66 -10.47 -14.74
C GLY A 42 -24.14 -10.21 -13.34
N VAL A 43 -24.08 -8.95 -12.91
CA VAL A 43 -23.55 -8.51 -11.62
C VAL A 43 -24.57 -7.67 -10.86
N ASP A 44 -24.51 -7.72 -9.53
CA ASP A 44 -25.47 -7.07 -8.65
C ASP A 44 -24.90 -5.85 -7.91
N SER A 45 -23.61 -5.58 -8.05
CA SER A 45 -22.96 -4.44 -7.42
C SER A 45 -21.85 -3.87 -8.30
N TYR A 46 -21.41 -2.63 -8.03
CA TYR A 46 -20.23 -2.04 -8.67
C TYR A 46 -18.95 -2.81 -8.32
N VAL A 47 -18.87 -3.36 -7.12
CA VAL A 47 -17.70 -4.16 -6.71
C VAL A 47 -17.58 -5.41 -7.58
N ASP A 48 -18.69 -6.10 -7.83
CA ASP A 48 -18.71 -7.29 -8.71
C ASP A 48 -18.40 -6.92 -10.16
N MET A 49 -18.87 -5.74 -10.62
CA MET A 49 -18.60 -5.24 -11.98
C MET A 49 -17.12 -4.93 -12.19
N ILE A 50 -16.46 -4.32 -11.19
CA ILE A 50 -15.03 -3.99 -11.26
C ILE A 50 -14.17 -5.25 -11.08
N GLY A 51 -14.71 -6.27 -10.41
CA GLY A 51 -14.00 -7.47 -10.03
C GLY A 51 -13.07 -7.27 -8.82
N SER A 52 -12.59 -8.36 -8.29
CA SER A 52 -11.57 -8.31 -7.25
C SER A 52 -10.21 -7.97 -7.86
N VAL A 53 -9.54 -6.97 -7.31
CA VAL A 53 -8.12 -6.76 -7.59
C VAL A 53 -7.37 -7.98 -7.05
N LYS A 54 -6.67 -8.68 -7.93
CA LYS A 54 -5.75 -9.72 -7.49
C LYS A 54 -4.55 -9.04 -6.85
N GLU A 55 -4.47 -9.11 -5.54
CA GLU A 55 -3.35 -8.53 -4.76
C GLU A 55 -1.98 -9.10 -5.15
N GLU A 56 -2.00 -10.28 -5.78
CA GLU A 56 -0.82 -11.08 -6.11
C GLU A 56 0.00 -10.58 -7.30
N GLU A 57 -0.53 -9.64 -8.08
CA GLU A 57 0.08 -9.28 -9.38
C GLU A 57 0.90 -7.99 -9.36
N GLY A 58 1.07 -7.35 -8.21
CA GLY A 58 1.91 -6.15 -8.10
C GLY A 58 3.40 -6.50 -7.97
N PRO A 59 4.31 -5.70 -8.55
CA PRO A 59 5.75 -5.97 -8.53
C PRO A 59 6.35 -6.01 -7.11
N TRP A 60 5.61 -5.53 -6.11
CA TRP A 60 6.05 -5.47 -4.71
C TRP A 60 5.32 -6.45 -3.79
N PHE A 61 4.48 -7.32 -4.34
CA PHE A 61 3.88 -8.38 -3.53
C PHE A 61 4.97 -9.34 -2.98
N PRO A 62 4.91 -9.78 -1.72
CA PRO A 62 3.92 -9.44 -0.67
C PRO A 62 4.36 -8.28 0.26
N MET A 63 5.30 -7.45 -0.15
CA MET A 63 5.98 -6.47 0.69
C MET A 63 5.37 -5.05 0.65
N TYR A 64 4.14 -4.91 0.16
CA TYR A 64 3.46 -3.61 0.09
C TYR A 64 3.52 -2.85 1.42
N SER A 65 3.97 -1.62 1.35
CA SER A 65 3.97 -0.68 2.48
C SER A 65 4.72 -1.13 3.74
N TYR A 66 5.44 -2.26 3.70
CA TYR A 66 6.12 -2.74 4.90
C TYR A 66 7.16 -1.74 5.43
N SER A 67 7.96 -1.14 4.55
CA SER A 67 8.95 -0.12 4.95
C SER A 67 8.29 1.09 5.63
N GLY A 68 7.07 1.45 5.26
CA GLY A 68 6.30 2.51 5.91
C GLY A 68 5.80 2.16 7.32
N SER A 69 5.75 0.87 7.67
CA SER A 69 5.37 0.39 9.01
C SER A 69 6.56 0.14 9.93
N MET A 70 7.80 0.19 9.41
CA MET A 70 9.01 0.01 10.20
C MET A 70 9.19 1.13 11.22
N THR A 71 9.56 0.76 12.44
CA THR A 71 9.77 1.70 13.55
C THR A 71 11.22 1.64 14.01
N THR A 72 11.67 2.66 14.73
CA THR A 72 13.01 2.70 15.32
C THR A 72 13.21 1.71 16.50
N ALA A 73 12.25 0.82 16.72
CA ALA A 73 12.38 -0.27 17.69
C ALA A 73 13.34 -1.39 17.24
N THR A 74 13.63 -1.43 15.93
CA THR A 74 14.50 -2.44 15.32
C THR A 74 15.71 -1.80 14.65
N PRO A 75 16.86 -2.53 14.51
CA PRO A 75 18.01 -2.03 13.75
C PRO A 75 17.68 -1.64 12.32
N GLY A 76 16.86 -2.44 11.62
CA GLY A 76 16.43 -2.14 10.25
C GLY A 76 15.58 -0.88 10.16
N GLY A 77 14.66 -0.66 11.12
CA GLY A 77 13.88 0.56 11.21
C GLY A 77 14.72 1.80 11.53
N VAL A 78 15.73 1.67 12.39
CA VAL A 78 16.72 2.75 12.63
C VAL A 78 17.49 3.08 11.36
N ALA A 79 17.97 2.05 10.64
CA ALA A 79 18.66 2.23 9.36
C ALA A 79 17.75 2.90 8.32
N TRP A 80 16.48 2.49 8.22
CA TRP A 80 15.48 3.09 7.33
C TRP A 80 15.35 4.61 7.52
N VAL A 81 15.18 5.04 8.78
CA VAL A 81 15.05 6.46 9.11
C VAL A 81 16.33 7.21 8.74
N LYS A 82 17.50 6.72 9.18
CA LYS A 82 18.80 7.34 8.88
C LYS A 82 19.11 7.44 7.39
N MET A 83 18.81 6.39 6.62
CA MET A 83 18.95 6.44 5.15
C MET A 83 18.06 7.53 4.53
N GLY A 84 16.85 7.72 5.08
CA GLY A 84 15.94 8.80 4.66
C GLY A 84 16.54 10.18 4.93
N GLU A 85 17.06 10.41 6.13
CA GLU A 85 17.72 11.67 6.54
C GLU A 85 18.92 11.97 5.64
N VAL A 86 19.79 10.98 5.43
CA VAL A 86 20.97 11.12 4.55
C VAL A 86 20.54 11.46 3.11
N LYS A 87 19.52 10.81 2.57
CA LYS A 87 19.02 11.13 1.24
C LYS A 87 18.52 12.58 1.16
N HIS A 88 17.73 13.01 2.12
CA HIS A 88 17.19 14.38 2.14
C HIS A 88 18.29 15.42 2.25
N GLU A 89 19.33 15.14 2.99
CA GLU A 89 20.48 16.05 3.14
C GLU A 89 21.35 16.10 1.88
N TRP A 90 21.68 14.94 1.31
CA TRP A 90 22.73 14.82 0.30
C TRP A 90 22.23 14.92 -1.14
N LEU A 91 21.03 14.46 -1.49
CA LEU A 91 20.57 14.51 -2.87
C LEU A 91 20.54 15.93 -3.46
N PRO A 92 20.08 16.96 -2.74
CA PRO A 92 20.19 18.33 -3.25
C PRO A 92 21.63 18.78 -3.48
N LYS A 93 22.56 18.40 -2.57
CA LYS A 93 23.99 18.71 -2.71
C LYS A 93 24.60 18.05 -3.93
N VAL A 94 24.27 16.77 -4.19
CA VAL A 94 24.73 16.02 -5.35
C VAL A 94 24.25 16.63 -6.65
N VAL A 95 22.96 17.01 -6.72
CA VAL A 95 22.37 17.63 -7.92
C VAL A 95 23.00 18.99 -8.23
N MET A 96 23.39 19.74 -7.21
CA MET A 96 23.96 21.08 -7.35
C MET A 96 25.50 21.09 -7.34
N ALA A 97 26.14 19.93 -7.26
CA ALA A 97 27.58 19.84 -7.06
C ALA A 97 28.37 20.30 -8.30
N PRO A 98 29.39 21.18 -8.13
CA PRO A 98 30.32 21.46 -9.22
C PRO A 98 31.19 20.25 -9.58
N ASP A 99 31.50 19.39 -8.58
CA ASP A 99 32.20 18.11 -8.72
C ASP A 99 31.24 16.99 -8.25
N PHE A 100 30.58 16.37 -9.22
CA PHE A 100 29.62 15.31 -8.98
C PHE A 100 30.27 14.09 -8.31
N GLU A 101 31.41 13.62 -8.83
CA GLU A 101 32.04 12.39 -8.37
C GLU A 101 32.48 12.49 -6.90
N SER A 102 33.10 13.58 -6.53
CA SER A 102 33.50 13.83 -5.14
C SER A 102 32.30 13.89 -4.22
N THR A 103 31.26 14.59 -4.60
CA THR A 103 30.06 14.75 -3.77
C THR A 103 29.25 13.46 -3.69
N TRP A 104 29.18 12.70 -4.78
CA TRP A 104 28.55 11.37 -4.80
C TRP A 104 29.27 10.39 -3.85
N ASN A 105 30.59 10.36 -3.86
CA ASN A 105 31.37 9.50 -2.98
C ASN A 105 31.16 9.86 -1.49
N GLN A 106 31.04 11.13 -1.16
CA GLN A 106 30.70 11.57 0.20
C GLN A 106 29.27 11.14 0.60
N TYR A 107 28.31 11.31 -0.32
CA TYR A 107 26.95 10.80 -0.13
C TYR A 107 26.93 9.29 0.13
N MET A 108 27.60 8.50 -0.71
CA MET A 108 27.66 7.04 -0.54
C MET A 108 28.32 6.63 0.77
N THR A 109 29.35 7.36 1.21
CA THR A 109 29.97 7.16 2.52
C THR A 109 28.99 7.38 3.66
N ALA A 110 28.24 8.50 3.63
CA ALA A 110 27.21 8.80 4.62
C ALA A 110 26.05 7.78 4.58
N TYR A 111 25.64 7.38 3.38
CA TYR A 111 24.58 6.40 3.20
C TYR A 111 24.96 5.02 3.77
N ASN A 112 26.18 4.56 3.50
CA ASN A 112 26.65 3.29 4.03
C ASN A 112 26.85 3.32 5.56
N ALA A 113 27.18 4.47 6.14
CA ALA A 113 27.24 4.66 7.59
C ALA A 113 25.86 4.56 8.28
N ALA A 114 24.77 4.68 7.54
CA ALA A 114 23.40 4.44 8.03
C ALA A 114 23.03 2.94 8.16
N ASN A 115 23.96 2.02 7.89
CA ASN A 115 23.80 0.56 7.97
C ASN A 115 22.64 0.02 7.12
N PRO A 116 22.61 0.22 5.80
CA PRO A 116 21.54 -0.27 4.93
C PRO A 116 21.39 -1.80 4.98
N GLN A 117 22.40 -2.53 5.42
CA GLN A 117 22.37 -3.98 5.56
C GLN A 117 21.38 -4.43 6.65
N ASP A 118 21.22 -3.68 7.74
CA ASP A 118 20.24 -3.97 8.79
C ASP A 118 18.81 -3.85 8.25
N PHE A 119 18.56 -2.83 7.41
CA PHE A 119 17.29 -2.68 6.70
C PHE A 119 17.02 -3.87 5.76
N LEU A 120 17.99 -4.25 4.95
CA LEU A 120 17.85 -5.36 4.01
C LEU A 120 17.61 -6.70 4.73
N ALA A 121 18.30 -6.95 5.84
CA ALA A 121 18.12 -8.16 6.64
C ALA A 121 16.69 -8.24 7.21
N GLU A 122 16.16 -7.14 7.73
CA GLU A 122 14.79 -7.10 8.25
C GLU A 122 13.75 -7.27 7.14
N MET A 123 13.97 -6.63 5.97
CA MET A 123 13.12 -6.80 4.79
C MET A 123 13.12 -8.26 4.31
N GLN A 124 14.28 -8.91 4.30
CA GLN A 124 14.40 -10.32 3.90
C GLN A 124 13.64 -11.24 4.85
N THR A 125 13.81 -11.04 6.15
CA THR A 125 13.11 -11.82 7.18
C THR A 125 11.59 -11.70 7.05
N GLU A 126 11.09 -10.49 6.81
CA GLU A 126 9.66 -10.27 6.65
C GLU A 126 9.13 -10.85 5.32
N LEU A 127 9.92 -10.79 4.26
CA LEU A 127 9.59 -11.42 2.98
C LEU A 127 9.43 -12.94 3.15
N GLU A 128 10.38 -13.59 3.79
CA GLU A 128 10.34 -15.03 4.06
C GLU A 128 9.12 -15.40 4.90
N ARG A 129 8.84 -14.63 5.95
CA ARG A 129 7.65 -14.83 6.78
C ARG A 129 6.34 -14.73 5.98
N ARG A 130 6.23 -13.75 5.06
CA ARG A 130 5.02 -13.56 4.22
C ARG A 130 4.90 -14.59 3.12
N ALA A 131 6.03 -15.03 2.57
CA ALA A 131 6.08 -16.06 1.53
C ALA A 131 5.90 -17.48 2.08
N GLY A 132 5.91 -17.67 3.42
CA GLY A 132 5.81 -18.97 4.06
C GLY A 132 7.07 -19.83 3.91
N LEU A 133 8.24 -19.19 3.77
CA LEU A 133 9.56 -19.82 3.62
C LEU A 133 10.25 -19.98 4.97
#